data_3271c1e44b81d133a1deee11d9ea6833
#
_entry.id   3271c1e44b81d133a1deee11d9ea6833
#
_cell.length_a   1.000
_cell.length_b   1.000
_cell.length_c   1.000
_cell.angle_alpha   90.00
_cell.angle_beta   90.00
_cell.angle_gamma   90.00
#
_symmetry.space_group_name_H-M   'P 1'
#
loop_
_entity.id
_entity.type
_entity.pdbx_description
1 polymer ?
#
loop_
_entity_poly.entity_id
_entity_poly.type
_entity_poly.pdbx_seq_one_letter_code
_entity_poly.pdbx_strand_id
1 'polypeptide(L)'
;MKSDTKHIPALDGLRAIAILMIVWYHFWQQSWLSPSLSVRLPFGPRAVFVSLDILPRTGYLFVDLLLLLSAFCLFLPHARSMVYGDPVPSVRGFYKKRLVRIVPPYYLSALLLFCYALLTRAYGTAGEAIRDLLATLSFTQVFSPRTYLGTKINGVLWTAAVEMQFYLLFPLLARCFRKKPLLTYLSMLGASLLFVYGVSLPRPEQ
;
A
#
# COMPACT_ATOMS: atom_id res chain seq x y z
N MET A 1 -31.65 7.77 15.00
CA MET A 1 -30.61 8.76 14.72
C MET A 1 -29.57 8.11 13.82
N LYS A 2 -29.44 8.55 12.55
CA LYS A 2 -28.31 8.12 11.70
C LYS A 2 -27.04 8.71 12.33
N SER A 3 -26.17 7.85 12.83
CA SER A 3 -24.82 8.24 13.23
C SER A 3 -24.09 8.76 11.99
N ASP A 4 -24.05 10.08 11.82
CA ASP A 4 -23.14 10.71 10.89
C ASP A 4 -21.72 10.27 11.31
N THR A 5 -21.14 9.37 10.54
CA THR A 5 -19.70 9.10 10.63
C THR A 5 -19.03 10.42 10.26
N LYS A 6 -18.72 11.24 11.29
CA LYS A 6 -18.08 12.54 11.07
C LYS A 6 -16.86 12.30 10.20
N HIS A 7 -16.95 12.76 8.96
CA HIS A 7 -15.84 12.85 8.03
C HIS A 7 -14.72 13.66 8.71
N ILE A 8 -13.49 13.12 8.69
CA ILE A 8 -12.33 13.80 9.29
C ILE A 8 -11.50 14.39 8.16
N PRO A 9 -11.67 15.68 7.83
CA PRO A 9 -11.00 16.29 6.66
C PRO A 9 -9.49 16.20 6.70
N ALA A 10 -8.90 16.20 7.91
CA ALA A 10 -7.45 16.06 8.09
C ALA A 10 -6.91 14.74 7.52
N LEU A 11 -7.69 13.65 7.58
CA LEU A 11 -7.25 12.36 7.01
C LEU A 11 -7.20 12.38 5.48
N ASP A 12 -8.09 13.14 4.84
CA ASP A 12 -8.04 13.29 3.38
C ASP A 12 -6.89 14.19 2.95
N GLY A 13 -6.58 15.23 3.73
CA GLY A 13 -5.38 16.04 3.53
C GLY A 13 -4.09 15.19 3.62
N LEU A 14 -3.99 14.35 4.65
CA LEU A 14 -2.84 13.44 4.79
C LEU A 14 -2.73 12.43 3.64
N ARG A 15 -3.87 11.90 3.16
CA ARG A 15 -3.88 11.01 1.99
C ARG A 15 -3.42 11.72 0.73
N ALA A 16 -3.90 12.96 0.51
CA ALA A 16 -3.50 13.75 -0.64
C ALA A 16 -1.99 14.00 -0.65
N ILE A 17 -1.42 14.40 0.48
CA ILE A 17 0.04 14.58 0.63
C ILE A 17 0.75 13.26 0.36
N ALA A 18 0.30 12.15 0.95
CA ALA A 18 0.93 10.85 0.75
C ALA A 18 0.91 10.42 -0.73
N ILE A 19 -0.21 10.59 -1.43
CA ILE A 19 -0.30 10.29 -2.86
C ILE A 19 0.67 11.14 -3.67
N LEU A 20 0.74 12.45 -3.41
CA LEU A 20 1.67 13.35 -4.12
C LEU A 20 3.14 12.94 -3.91
N MET A 21 3.51 12.56 -2.69
CA MET A 21 4.87 12.11 -2.38
C MET A 21 5.20 10.78 -3.06
N ILE A 22 4.26 9.85 -3.15
CA ILE A 22 4.42 8.58 -3.87
C ILE A 22 4.56 8.82 -5.38
N VAL A 23 3.75 9.71 -5.96
CA VAL A 23 3.86 10.09 -7.37
C VAL A 23 5.23 10.72 -7.64
N TRP A 24 5.67 11.62 -6.77
CA TRP A 24 6.99 12.24 -6.89
C TRP A 24 8.13 11.21 -6.79
N TYR A 25 8.03 10.24 -5.85
CA TYR A 25 8.97 9.14 -5.74
C TYR A 25 9.06 8.32 -7.03
N HIS A 26 7.93 7.93 -7.63
CA HIS A 26 7.94 7.16 -8.88
C HIS A 26 8.49 7.97 -10.05
N PHE A 27 8.18 9.26 -10.12
CA PHE A 27 8.77 10.14 -11.12
C PHE A 27 10.29 10.24 -10.95
N TRP A 28 10.75 10.45 -9.72
CA TRP A 28 12.19 10.47 -9.40
C TRP A 28 12.85 9.13 -9.74
N GLN A 29 12.26 8.01 -9.41
CA GLN A 29 12.77 6.67 -9.68
C GLN A 29 12.96 6.40 -11.19
N GLN A 30 12.12 6.97 -12.04
CA GLN A 30 12.21 6.82 -13.50
C GLN A 30 13.17 7.83 -14.14
N SER A 31 13.22 9.04 -13.63
CA SER A 31 13.98 10.16 -14.23
C SER A 31 15.36 10.37 -13.61
N TRP A 32 15.55 9.94 -12.36
CA TRP A 32 16.73 10.22 -11.52
C TRP A 32 17.02 11.72 -11.38
N LEU A 33 16.01 12.58 -11.62
CA LEU A 33 16.12 14.02 -11.48
C LEU A 33 16.06 14.40 -10.01
N SER A 34 17.20 14.83 -9.48
CA SER A 34 17.30 15.28 -8.08
C SER A 34 17.03 16.79 -8.00
N PRO A 35 16.01 17.22 -7.24
CA PRO A 35 15.76 18.63 -7.05
C PRO A 35 16.92 19.27 -6.26
N SER A 36 17.38 20.42 -6.70
CA SER A 36 18.43 21.19 -6.03
C SER A 36 18.06 22.66 -5.97
N LEU A 37 18.45 23.30 -4.87
CA LEU A 37 18.32 24.74 -4.68
C LEU A 37 19.71 25.37 -4.70
N SER A 38 19.88 26.40 -5.50
CA SER A 38 21.07 27.23 -5.45
C SER A 38 20.79 28.41 -4.51
N VAL A 39 21.46 28.42 -3.36
CA VAL A 39 21.31 29.47 -2.34
C VAL A 39 22.54 30.36 -2.40
N ARG A 40 22.35 31.65 -2.73
CA ARG A 40 23.40 32.65 -2.69
C ARG A 40 23.51 33.22 -1.27
N LEU A 41 24.58 32.90 -0.58
CA LEU A 41 24.80 33.41 0.77
C LEU A 41 25.19 34.91 0.70
N PRO A 42 24.68 35.75 1.64
CA PRO A 42 24.95 37.18 1.64
C PRO A 42 26.43 37.51 1.91
N PHE A 43 27.20 36.59 2.46
CA PHE A 43 28.60 36.73 2.80
C PHE A 43 29.45 35.67 2.08
N GLY A 44 29.66 35.81 0.76
CA GLY A 44 30.55 34.90 0.03
C GLY A 44 30.35 34.94 -1.48
N PRO A 45 31.39 34.68 -2.27
CA PRO A 45 31.33 34.78 -3.73
C PRO A 45 30.70 33.58 -4.41
N ARG A 46 30.31 32.53 -3.68
CA ARG A 46 29.85 31.26 -4.27
C ARG A 46 28.41 30.90 -3.87
N ALA A 47 27.63 30.48 -4.84
CA ALA A 47 26.35 29.85 -4.58
C ALA A 47 26.58 28.44 -3.96
N VAL A 48 25.85 28.13 -2.90
CA VAL A 48 25.81 26.78 -2.30
C VAL A 48 24.66 26.02 -2.92
N PHE A 49 24.95 24.86 -3.49
CA PHE A 49 23.92 23.97 -4.01
C PHE A 49 23.48 23.02 -2.88
N VAL A 50 22.21 23.12 -2.52
CA VAL A 50 21.58 22.22 -1.54
C VAL A 50 20.76 21.20 -2.31
N SER A 51 21.16 19.94 -2.24
CA SER A 51 20.37 18.83 -2.81
C SER A 51 19.15 18.56 -1.93
N LEU A 52 17.98 18.51 -2.55
CA LEU A 52 16.72 18.11 -1.91
C LEU A 52 16.33 16.68 -2.29
N ASP A 53 17.26 15.88 -2.79
CA ASP A 53 17.07 14.50 -3.23
C ASP A 53 16.43 13.61 -2.17
N ILE A 54 16.66 13.90 -0.89
CA ILE A 54 16.05 13.19 0.22
C ILE A 54 14.50 13.20 0.17
N LEU A 55 13.89 14.27 -0.34
CA LEU A 55 12.44 14.43 -0.37
C LEU A 55 11.77 13.41 -1.30
N PRO A 56 12.08 13.35 -2.61
CA PRO A 56 11.50 12.34 -3.47
C PRO A 56 11.97 10.93 -3.09
N ARG A 57 13.22 10.75 -2.67
CA ARG A 57 13.78 9.45 -2.29
C ARG A 57 13.02 8.79 -1.13
N THR A 58 12.55 9.54 -0.15
CA THR A 58 11.78 9.04 0.98
C THR A 58 10.29 8.87 0.69
N GLY A 59 9.84 9.19 -0.53
CA GLY A 59 8.43 9.11 -0.91
C GLY A 59 7.81 7.70 -0.80
N TYR A 60 8.61 6.64 -0.86
CA TYR A 60 8.14 5.27 -0.64
C TYR A 60 7.55 5.05 0.77
N LEU A 61 8.03 5.78 1.79
CA LEU A 61 7.50 5.70 3.17
C LEU A 61 6.04 6.14 3.26
N PHE A 62 5.57 6.94 2.31
CA PHE A 62 4.18 7.39 2.28
C PHE A 62 3.20 6.28 1.85
N VAL A 63 3.69 5.16 1.31
CA VAL A 63 2.88 3.94 1.12
C VAL A 63 2.45 3.39 2.48
N ASP A 64 3.38 3.31 3.44
CA ASP A 64 3.07 2.86 4.80
C ASP A 64 2.07 3.78 5.49
N LEU A 65 2.22 5.10 5.29
CA LEU A 65 1.24 6.08 5.77
C LEU A 65 -0.16 5.84 5.17
N LEU A 66 -0.28 5.57 3.86
CA LEU A 66 -1.57 5.26 3.23
C LEU A 66 -2.18 3.99 3.79
N LEU A 67 -1.39 2.93 3.98
CA LEU A 67 -1.86 1.68 4.59
C LEU A 67 -2.32 1.90 6.03
N LEU A 68 -1.57 2.69 6.82
CA LEU A 68 -1.94 3.06 8.18
C LEU A 68 -3.26 3.84 8.22
N LEU A 69 -3.41 4.86 7.37
CA LEU A 69 -4.65 5.64 7.27
C LEU A 69 -5.84 4.78 6.82
N SER A 70 -5.62 3.84 5.90
CA SER A 70 -6.64 2.85 5.51
C SER A 70 -7.05 1.99 6.70
N ALA A 71 -6.09 1.41 7.42
CA ALA A 71 -6.35 0.58 8.59
C ALA A 71 -7.08 1.36 9.69
N PHE A 72 -6.64 2.59 9.98
CA PHE A 72 -7.29 3.48 10.95
C PHE A 72 -8.76 3.74 10.60
N CYS A 73 -9.03 4.15 9.36
CA CYS A 73 -10.40 4.43 8.92
C CYS A 73 -11.30 3.19 8.91
N LEU A 74 -10.73 2.00 8.70
CA LEU A 74 -11.47 0.75 8.78
C LEU A 74 -11.79 0.37 10.23
N PHE A 75 -10.85 0.59 11.14
CA PHE A 75 -11.01 0.22 12.53
C PHE A 75 -11.86 1.23 13.30
N LEU A 76 -11.90 2.49 12.90
CA LEU A 76 -12.64 3.56 13.60
C LEU A 76 -14.10 3.22 13.93
N PRO A 77 -14.93 2.68 13.00
CA PRO A 77 -16.30 2.26 13.35
C PRO A 77 -16.36 1.13 14.38
N HIS A 78 -15.38 0.23 14.37
CA HIS A 78 -15.29 -0.84 15.38
C HIS A 78 -14.86 -0.30 16.74
N ALA A 79 -13.90 0.63 16.79
CA ALA A 79 -13.49 1.31 18.01
C ALA A 79 -14.67 2.10 18.61
N ARG A 80 -15.42 2.82 17.79
CA ARG A 80 -16.64 3.53 18.24
C ARG A 80 -17.68 2.58 18.83
N SER A 81 -17.87 1.40 18.19
CA SER A 81 -18.75 0.38 18.74
C SER A 81 -18.32 -0.10 20.11
N MET A 82 -17.01 -0.21 20.37
CA MET A 82 -16.48 -0.63 21.65
C MET A 82 -16.57 0.44 22.73
N VAL A 83 -16.38 1.71 22.38
CA VAL A 83 -16.33 2.83 23.35
C VAL A 83 -17.69 3.47 23.59
N TYR A 84 -18.48 3.63 22.53
CA TYR A 84 -19.74 4.39 22.56
C TYR A 84 -20.98 3.49 22.39
N GLY A 85 -20.82 2.19 22.19
CA GLY A 85 -21.93 1.27 21.96
C GLY A 85 -22.59 1.42 20.56
N ASP A 86 -21.92 2.06 19.61
CA ASP A 86 -22.43 2.19 18.23
C ASP A 86 -22.66 0.80 17.61
N PRO A 87 -23.58 0.67 16.64
CA PRO A 87 -23.83 -0.61 15.96
C PRO A 87 -22.56 -1.17 15.31
N VAL A 88 -22.30 -2.46 15.49
CA VAL A 88 -21.14 -3.15 14.86
C VAL A 88 -21.33 -3.17 13.35
N PRO A 89 -20.31 -2.76 12.55
CA PRO A 89 -20.39 -2.85 11.10
C PRO A 89 -20.62 -4.28 10.61
N SER A 90 -21.54 -4.46 9.65
CA SER A 90 -21.79 -5.78 9.09
C SER A 90 -20.65 -6.24 8.19
N VAL A 91 -20.21 -7.48 8.34
CA VAL A 91 -19.13 -8.09 7.55
C VAL A 91 -19.48 -8.09 6.04
N ARG A 92 -20.73 -8.44 5.70
CA ARG A 92 -21.19 -8.43 4.30
C ARG A 92 -21.15 -7.04 3.69
N GLY A 93 -21.62 -6.02 4.45
CA GLY A 93 -21.58 -4.63 4.00
C GLY A 93 -20.14 -4.11 3.84
N PHE A 94 -19.23 -4.55 4.71
CA PHE A 94 -17.82 -4.24 4.63
C PHE A 94 -17.22 -4.76 3.31
N TYR A 95 -17.33 -6.07 3.01
CA TYR A 95 -16.78 -6.64 1.79
C TYR A 95 -17.40 -6.05 0.54
N LYS A 96 -18.75 -5.90 0.48
CA LYS A 96 -19.41 -5.29 -0.68
C LYS A 96 -18.83 -3.92 -1.01
N LYS A 97 -18.69 -3.03 -0.01
CA LYS A 97 -18.15 -1.68 -0.21
C LYS A 97 -16.71 -1.68 -0.71
N ARG A 98 -15.88 -2.62 -0.24
CA ARG A 98 -14.46 -2.69 -0.61
C ARG A 98 -14.25 -3.31 -1.98
N LEU A 99 -14.92 -4.43 -2.27
CA LEU A 99 -14.84 -5.08 -3.57
C LEU A 99 -15.29 -4.16 -4.71
N VAL A 100 -16.46 -3.50 -4.55
CA VAL A 100 -16.97 -2.57 -5.57
C VAL A 100 -16.03 -1.38 -5.79
N ARG A 101 -15.32 -0.94 -4.76
CA ARG A 101 -14.40 0.20 -4.86
C ARG A 101 -13.05 -0.17 -5.49
N ILE A 102 -12.50 -1.35 -5.18
CA ILE A 102 -11.12 -1.71 -5.53
C ILE A 102 -11.03 -2.58 -6.76
N VAL A 103 -11.88 -3.61 -6.86
CA VAL A 103 -11.75 -4.62 -7.91
C VAL A 103 -11.92 -4.04 -9.33
N PRO A 104 -12.93 -3.17 -9.62
CA PRO A 104 -13.11 -2.69 -10.98
C PRO A 104 -11.91 -1.87 -11.50
N PRO A 105 -11.43 -0.82 -10.83
CA PRO A 105 -10.29 -0.04 -11.32
C PRO A 105 -8.98 -0.85 -11.32
N TYR A 106 -8.80 -1.77 -10.38
CA TYR A 106 -7.65 -2.67 -10.32
C TYR A 106 -7.62 -3.59 -11.55
N TYR A 107 -8.72 -4.30 -11.85
CA TYR A 107 -8.79 -5.20 -13.00
C TYR A 107 -8.71 -4.45 -14.32
N LEU A 108 -9.34 -3.28 -14.42
CA LEU A 108 -9.21 -2.45 -15.60
C LEU A 108 -7.75 -2.09 -15.87
N SER A 109 -7.04 -1.61 -14.86
CA SER A 109 -5.60 -1.28 -14.97
C SER A 109 -4.77 -2.51 -15.32
N ALA A 110 -5.00 -3.63 -14.63
CA ALA A 110 -4.26 -4.87 -14.86
C ALA A 110 -4.45 -5.38 -16.29
N LEU A 111 -5.68 -5.43 -16.79
CA LEU A 111 -5.99 -5.93 -18.13
C LEU A 111 -5.47 -5.01 -19.22
N LEU A 112 -5.59 -3.69 -19.08
CA LEU A 112 -5.06 -2.72 -20.06
C LEU A 112 -3.54 -2.87 -20.18
N LEU A 113 -2.84 -2.94 -19.06
CA LEU A 113 -1.38 -3.06 -19.06
C LEU A 113 -0.91 -4.47 -19.48
N PHE A 114 -1.68 -5.51 -19.19
CA PHE A 114 -1.44 -6.85 -19.71
C PHE A 114 -1.55 -6.87 -21.25
N CYS A 115 -2.60 -6.28 -21.81
CA CYS A 115 -2.73 -6.16 -23.27
C CYS A 115 -1.57 -5.37 -23.87
N TYR A 116 -1.17 -4.28 -23.24
CA TYR A 116 0.00 -3.51 -23.67
C TYR A 116 1.28 -4.35 -23.65
N ALA A 117 1.51 -5.12 -22.58
CA ALA A 117 2.67 -6.01 -22.46
C ALA A 117 2.69 -7.11 -23.51
N LEU A 118 1.52 -7.63 -23.91
CA LEU A 118 1.41 -8.58 -25.02
C LEU A 118 1.73 -7.92 -26.36
N LEU A 119 1.20 -6.73 -26.63
CA LEU A 119 1.44 -5.98 -27.88
C LEU A 119 2.92 -5.62 -28.04
N THR A 120 3.58 -5.27 -26.96
CA THR A 120 5.01 -4.93 -26.94
C THR A 120 5.94 -6.16 -26.84
N ARG A 121 5.38 -7.38 -26.85
CA ARG A 121 6.12 -8.64 -26.72
C ARG A 121 7.02 -8.69 -25.49
N ALA A 122 6.54 -8.13 -24.36
CA ALA A 122 7.29 -8.04 -23.10
C ALA A 122 7.52 -9.40 -22.42
N TYR A 123 6.76 -10.44 -22.79
CA TYR A 123 6.87 -11.80 -22.27
C TYR A 123 7.68 -12.70 -23.22
N GLY A 124 8.58 -13.48 -22.63
CA GLY A 124 9.36 -14.49 -23.38
C GLY A 124 8.55 -15.74 -23.74
N THR A 125 7.56 -16.09 -22.90
CA THR A 125 6.71 -17.28 -23.11
C THR A 125 5.26 -17.01 -22.73
N ALA A 126 4.33 -17.77 -23.33
CA ALA A 126 2.91 -17.72 -22.97
C ALA A 126 2.70 -18.13 -21.49
N GLY A 127 3.49 -19.06 -20.97
CA GLY A 127 3.42 -19.50 -19.58
C GLY A 127 3.76 -18.39 -18.57
N GLU A 128 4.71 -17.50 -18.91
CA GLU A 128 5.00 -16.31 -18.11
C GLU A 128 3.82 -15.35 -18.09
N ALA A 129 3.25 -15.07 -19.27
CA ALA A 129 2.11 -14.16 -19.40
C ALA A 129 0.90 -14.65 -18.59
N ILE A 130 0.56 -15.93 -18.71
CA ILE A 130 -0.57 -16.53 -17.98
C ILE A 130 -0.32 -16.48 -16.47
N ARG A 131 0.88 -16.84 -16.02
CA ARG A 131 1.23 -16.80 -14.59
C ARG A 131 1.14 -15.39 -14.01
N ASP A 132 1.70 -14.39 -14.72
CA ASP A 132 1.68 -12.99 -14.28
C ASP A 132 0.24 -12.47 -14.20
N LEU A 133 -0.58 -12.75 -15.21
CA LEU A 133 -1.99 -12.37 -15.22
C LEU A 133 -2.77 -13.03 -14.08
N LEU A 134 -2.65 -14.35 -13.91
CA LEU A 134 -3.38 -15.08 -12.87
C LEU A 134 -2.97 -14.62 -11.47
N ALA A 135 -1.67 -14.43 -11.22
CA ALA A 135 -1.17 -13.93 -9.95
C ALA A 135 -1.69 -12.52 -9.67
N THR A 136 -1.72 -11.65 -10.68
CA THR A 136 -2.25 -10.30 -10.55
C THR A 136 -3.75 -10.33 -10.28
N LEU A 137 -4.55 -11.01 -11.09
CA LEU A 137 -6.01 -11.04 -10.91
C LEU A 137 -6.46 -11.71 -9.60
N SER A 138 -5.66 -12.63 -9.05
CA SER A 138 -5.92 -13.25 -7.75
C SER A 138 -5.34 -12.48 -6.56
N PHE A 139 -4.70 -11.33 -6.76
CA PHE A 139 -4.02 -10.55 -5.72
C PHE A 139 -2.90 -11.32 -5.01
N THR A 140 -2.30 -12.31 -5.67
CA THR A 140 -1.25 -13.18 -5.09
C THR A 140 0.16 -12.89 -5.62
N GLN A 141 0.32 -11.90 -6.49
CA GLN A 141 1.60 -11.57 -7.13
C GLN A 141 2.73 -11.29 -6.13
N VAL A 142 2.42 -10.86 -4.92
CA VAL A 142 3.40 -10.53 -3.88
C VAL A 142 4.05 -11.77 -3.24
N PHE A 143 3.52 -12.98 -3.44
CA PHE A 143 4.03 -14.21 -2.83
C PHE A 143 5.16 -14.88 -3.63
N SER A 144 5.46 -14.40 -4.83
CA SER A 144 6.53 -14.96 -5.65
C SER A 144 7.41 -13.84 -6.24
N PRO A 145 8.75 -13.92 -6.11
CA PRO A 145 9.64 -12.96 -6.74
C PRO A 145 9.42 -12.83 -8.26
N ARG A 146 9.04 -13.91 -8.93
CA ARG A 146 8.80 -13.92 -10.39
C ARG A 146 7.60 -13.06 -10.79
N THR A 147 6.57 -12.98 -9.95
CA THR A 147 5.34 -12.21 -10.21
C THR A 147 5.33 -10.88 -9.48
N TYR A 148 6.19 -10.69 -8.48
CA TYR A 148 6.33 -9.43 -7.74
C TYR A 148 7.35 -8.50 -8.40
N LEU A 149 8.59 -8.96 -8.54
CA LEU A 149 9.68 -8.16 -9.14
C LEU A 149 9.73 -8.27 -10.66
N GLY A 150 9.29 -9.41 -11.20
CA GLY A 150 9.33 -9.71 -12.63
C GLY A 150 8.06 -9.40 -13.40
N THR A 151 7.02 -8.85 -12.76
CA THR A 151 5.77 -8.52 -13.45
C THR A 151 5.98 -7.55 -14.61
N LYS A 152 5.28 -7.79 -15.72
CA LYS A 152 5.24 -6.89 -16.90
C LYS A 152 3.95 -6.09 -16.96
N ILE A 153 3.01 -6.34 -16.04
CA ILE A 153 1.73 -5.65 -16.00
C ILE A 153 1.91 -4.26 -15.35
N ASN A 154 2.02 -4.22 -14.05
CA ASN A 154 2.23 -2.98 -13.30
C ASN A 154 2.78 -3.32 -11.92
N GLY A 155 4.05 -3.01 -11.69
CA GLY A 155 4.68 -3.24 -10.39
C GLY A 155 3.99 -2.52 -9.22
N VAL A 156 3.33 -1.37 -9.45
CA VAL A 156 2.68 -0.59 -8.38
C VAL A 156 1.43 -1.29 -7.82
N LEU A 157 0.82 -2.21 -8.55
CA LEU A 157 -0.39 -2.95 -8.11
C LEU A 157 -0.16 -3.85 -6.88
N TRP A 158 1.09 -4.05 -6.45
CA TRP A 158 1.39 -4.80 -5.23
C TRP A 158 0.73 -4.20 -3.98
N THR A 159 0.62 -2.88 -3.90
CA THR A 159 0.01 -2.20 -2.76
C THR A 159 -1.48 -2.53 -2.63
N ALA A 160 -2.20 -2.57 -3.75
CA ALA A 160 -3.61 -2.96 -3.78
C ALA A 160 -3.80 -4.45 -3.45
N ALA A 161 -2.84 -5.31 -3.83
CA ALA A 161 -2.86 -6.73 -3.46
C ALA A 161 -2.70 -6.91 -1.95
N VAL A 162 -1.74 -6.23 -1.32
CA VAL A 162 -1.55 -6.24 0.14
C VAL A 162 -2.79 -5.69 0.86
N GLU A 163 -3.38 -4.60 0.35
CA GLU A 163 -4.60 -4.02 0.91
C GLU A 163 -5.78 -5.01 0.82
N MET A 164 -5.92 -5.75 -0.28
CA MET A 164 -6.96 -6.77 -0.43
C MET A 164 -6.77 -7.93 0.53
N GLN A 165 -5.55 -8.42 0.72
CA GLN A 165 -5.22 -9.46 1.69
C GLN A 165 -5.53 -9.00 3.12
N PHE A 166 -5.20 -7.76 3.45
CA PHE A 166 -5.57 -7.16 4.73
C PHE A 166 -7.10 -7.13 4.92
N TYR A 167 -7.86 -6.76 3.87
CA TYR A 167 -9.33 -6.76 3.97
C TYR A 167 -9.92 -8.14 4.20
N LEU A 168 -9.33 -9.21 3.64
CA LEU A 168 -9.78 -10.57 3.92
C LEU A 168 -9.64 -10.91 5.41
N LEU A 169 -8.58 -10.48 6.06
CA LEU A 169 -8.30 -10.74 7.48
C LEU A 169 -8.99 -9.75 8.42
N PHE A 170 -9.30 -8.54 7.96
CA PHE A 170 -9.74 -7.44 8.81
C PHE A 170 -10.95 -7.76 9.69
N PRO A 171 -12.08 -8.37 9.20
CA PRO A 171 -13.22 -8.66 10.06
C PRO A 171 -12.90 -9.64 11.20
N LEU A 172 -11.97 -10.59 10.95
CA LEU A 172 -11.47 -11.49 11.98
C LEU A 172 -10.66 -10.73 13.02
N LEU A 173 -9.70 -9.91 12.58
CA LEU A 173 -8.87 -9.08 13.46
C LEU A 173 -9.72 -8.13 14.30
N ALA A 174 -10.70 -7.44 13.71
CA ALA A 174 -11.61 -6.56 14.42
C ALA A 174 -12.43 -7.30 15.48
N ARG A 175 -12.83 -8.55 15.21
CA ARG A 175 -13.51 -9.41 16.18
C ARG A 175 -12.59 -9.82 17.34
N CYS A 176 -11.34 -10.16 17.04
CA CYS A 176 -10.31 -10.51 18.03
C CYS A 176 -9.98 -9.30 18.93
N PHE A 177 -9.79 -8.14 18.34
CA PHE A 177 -9.55 -6.89 19.09
C PHE A 177 -10.70 -6.56 20.05
N ARG A 178 -11.95 -6.77 19.63
CA ARG A 178 -13.11 -6.53 20.47
C ARG A 178 -13.16 -7.46 21.68
N LYS A 179 -12.67 -8.72 21.54
CA LYS A 179 -12.67 -9.69 22.62
C LYS A 179 -11.46 -9.56 23.56
N LYS A 180 -10.27 -9.43 23.00
CA LYS A 180 -8.99 -9.44 23.71
C LYS A 180 -7.99 -8.47 23.04
N PRO A 181 -8.14 -7.15 23.24
CA PRO A 181 -7.37 -6.14 22.49
C PRO A 181 -5.86 -6.27 22.68
N LEU A 182 -5.40 -6.39 23.92
CA LEU A 182 -3.96 -6.49 24.21
C LEU A 182 -3.35 -7.76 23.61
N LEU A 183 -4.00 -8.91 23.79
CA LEU A 183 -3.49 -10.18 23.24
C LEU A 183 -3.43 -10.14 21.72
N THR A 184 -4.45 -9.56 21.05
CA THR A 184 -4.48 -9.42 19.60
C THR A 184 -3.35 -8.51 19.13
N TYR A 185 -3.14 -7.38 19.79
CA TYR A 185 -2.04 -6.47 19.48
C TYR A 185 -0.67 -7.16 19.62
N LEU A 186 -0.43 -7.82 20.74
CA LEU A 186 0.84 -8.53 21.00
C LEU A 186 1.06 -9.68 20.01
N SER A 187 0.01 -10.41 19.63
CA SER A 187 0.09 -11.47 18.60
C SER A 187 0.46 -10.92 17.25
N MET A 188 -0.13 -9.78 16.83
CA MET A 188 0.21 -9.12 15.57
C MET A 188 1.64 -8.58 15.57
N LEU A 189 2.06 -7.96 16.69
CA LEU A 189 3.44 -7.49 16.86
C LEU A 189 4.43 -8.66 16.81
N GLY A 190 4.15 -9.74 17.53
CA GLY A 190 4.97 -10.95 17.52
C GLY A 190 5.08 -11.57 16.13
N ALA A 191 3.97 -11.70 15.41
CA ALA A 191 3.96 -12.19 14.03
C ALA A 191 4.80 -11.28 13.09
N SER A 192 4.68 -9.96 13.23
CA SER A 192 5.46 -9.00 12.45
C SER A 192 6.96 -9.14 12.73
N LEU A 193 7.35 -9.22 14.00
CA LEU A 193 8.76 -9.40 14.39
C LEU A 193 9.32 -10.73 13.90
N LEU A 194 8.58 -11.83 14.06
CA LEU A 194 8.98 -13.14 13.53
C LEU A 194 9.17 -13.13 12.02
N PHE A 195 8.29 -12.44 11.30
CA PHE A 195 8.43 -12.29 9.85
C PHE A 195 9.70 -11.49 9.49
N VAL A 196 9.92 -10.34 10.11
CA VAL A 196 11.09 -9.49 9.87
C VAL A 196 12.37 -10.26 10.19
N TYR A 197 12.47 -10.89 11.35
CA TYR A 197 13.64 -11.69 11.72
C TYR A 197 13.82 -12.91 10.82
N GLY A 198 12.76 -13.63 10.48
CA GLY A 198 12.79 -14.80 9.60
C GLY A 198 13.23 -14.48 8.17
N VAL A 199 12.95 -13.28 7.68
CA VAL A 199 13.39 -12.81 6.36
C VAL A 199 14.79 -12.21 6.41
N SER A 200 15.17 -11.55 7.53
CA SER A 200 16.44 -10.83 7.68
C SER A 200 17.61 -11.72 8.12
N LEU A 201 17.32 -12.92 8.67
CA LEU A 201 18.39 -13.85 9.01
C LEU A 201 19.04 -14.39 7.72
N PRO A 202 20.38 -14.34 7.59
CA PRO A 202 21.07 -14.95 6.47
C PRO A 202 20.72 -16.43 6.42
N ARG A 203 20.11 -16.87 5.34
CA ARG A 203 20.00 -18.32 5.08
C ARG A 203 21.42 -18.84 4.87
N PRO A 204 21.86 -19.87 5.59
CA PRO A 204 23.13 -20.52 5.26
C PRO A 204 23.04 -20.91 3.79
N GLU A 205 24.02 -20.45 3.02
CA GLU A 205 24.14 -20.76 1.59
C GLU A 205 24.16 -22.27 1.45
N GLN A 206 23.18 -22.83 0.75
CA GLN A 206 23.17 -24.22 0.31
C GLN A 206 23.94 -24.36 -0.99
#